data_bcd9005b26e976dcf4375f2cbc2786cf
#
_entry.id   bcd9005b26e976dcf4375f2cbc2786cf
#
_cell.length_a   1.000
_cell.length_b   1.000
_cell.length_c   1.000
_cell.angle_alpha   90.00
_cell.angle_beta   90.00
_cell.angle_gamma   90.00
#
_symmetry.space_group_name_H-M   'P 1'
#
loop_
_entity.id
_entity.type
_entity.pdbx_description
1 polymer ?
#
loop_
_entity_poly.entity_id
_entity_poly.type
_entity_poly.pdbx_seq_one_letter_code
_entity_poly.pdbx_strand_id
1 'polypeptide(L)'
;MLDPTNPNGGQTSVQPTEQDGDTTHSNGTSGPLTIDFASSLNFGNHKISTLKQEYSAFTQKYRDNNNNKREGPNFVQVTDSRSGSGQGWRLTVSQGNFQATNPDDETKPYILKGAQIHLKNGTYVSGNEATFNNSLTQDNVHSDAILGGAEQELMHADKGTGRGTSLYTMGTKENAAESVTLEVPAGAEKVKDVNYSATLTWKLYDAPSE
;
A
#
# COMPACT_ATOMS: atom_id res chain seq x y z
N MET A 1 -4.66 6.70 16.08
CA MET A 1 -4.03 5.64 15.27
C MET A 1 -4.24 4.32 15.98
N LEU A 2 -4.77 3.34 15.30
CA LEU A 2 -4.94 1.97 15.80
C LEU A 2 -3.78 1.10 15.33
N ASP A 3 -3.50 0.03 16.09
CA ASP A 3 -2.51 -0.96 15.66
C ASP A 3 -2.96 -1.62 14.35
N PRO A 4 -2.03 -1.94 13.45
CA PRO A 4 -2.33 -2.65 12.22
C PRO A 4 -3.04 -3.98 12.50
N THR A 5 -4.05 -4.26 11.69
CA THR A 5 -4.84 -5.49 11.76
C THR A 5 -4.31 -6.53 10.79
N ASN A 6 -4.51 -7.80 11.09
CA ASN A 6 -4.07 -8.92 10.26
C ASN A 6 -4.66 -8.84 8.84
N PRO A 7 -3.83 -8.65 7.80
CA PRO A 7 -4.31 -8.51 6.42
C PRO A 7 -4.92 -9.80 5.84
N ASN A 8 -4.72 -10.93 6.50
CA ASN A 8 -5.36 -12.22 6.16
C ASN A 8 -6.72 -12.41 6.84
N GLY A 9 -7.25 -11.37 7.50
CA GLY A 9 -8.50 -11.42 8.25
C GLY A 9 -8.37 -11.88 9.70
N GLY A 10 -9.51 -12.05 10.40
CA GLY A 10 -9.55 -12.52 11.80
C GLY A 10 -9.50 -11.41 12.84
N GLN A 11 -9.53 -10.14 12.45
CA GLN A 11 -9.68 -8.97 13.34
C GLN A 11 -8.69 -8.90 14.52
N THR A 12 -7.50 -9.47 14.35
CA THR A 12 -6.45 -9.46 15.37
C THR A 12 -5.38 -8.45 15.02
N SER A 13 -4.86 -7.72 16.00
CA SER A 13 -3.72 -6.82 15.80
C SER A 13 -2.47 -7.59 15.42
N VAL A 14 -1.63 -6.97 14.59
CA VAL A 14 -0.33 -7.49 14.18
C VAL A 14 0.73 -6.41 14.29
N GLN A 15 1.99 -6.82 14.30
CA GLN A 15 3.15 -5.91 14.27
C GLN A 15 3.87 -6.10 12.92
N PRO A 16 3.63 -5.21 11.94
CA PRO A 16 4.35 -5.25 10.68
C PRO A 16 5.87 -5.14 10.89
N THR A 17 6.63 -5.84 10.06
CA THR A 17 8.08 -5.79 10.05
C THR A 17 8.58 -5.60 8.62
N GLU A 18 9.73 -4.94 8.46
CA GLU A 18 10.42 -4.88 7.19
C GLU A 18 11.04 -6.24 6.82
N GLN A 19 11.51 -6.37 5.57
CA GLN A 19 12.06 -7.63 5.07
C GLN A 19 13.30 -8.11 5.83
N ASP A 20 14.08 -7.20 6.38
CA ASP A 20 15.24 -7.46 7.24
C ASP A 20 14.91 -7.65 8.71
N GLY A 21 13.63 -7.51 9.09
CA GLY A 21 13.14 -7.65 10.46
C GLY A 21 13.12 -6.36 11.27
N ASP A 22 13.46 -5.22 10.66
CA ASP A 22 13.26 -3.90 11.26
C ASP A 22 11.76 -3.54 11.29
N THR A 23 11.35 -2.77 12.30
CA THR A 23 9.96 -2.36 12.53
C THR A 23 9.64 -0.97 11.97
N THR A 24 10.49 -0.41 11.13
CA THR A 24 10.26 0.90 10.52
C THR A 24 9.14 0.83 9.49
N HIS A 25 8.04 1.45 9.81
CA HIS A 25 6.93 1.72 8.90
C HIS A 25 6.58 3.20 8.96
N SER A 26 5.97 3.72 7.90
CA SER A 26 5.55 5.12 7.90
C SER A 26 4.58 5.38 9.05
N ASN A 27 4.83 6.45 9.80
CA ASN A 27 3.87 6.92 10.79
C ASN A 27 2.54 7.24 10.08
N GLY A 28 1.45 6.71 10.60
CA GLY A 28 0.11 7.03 10.11
C GLY A 28 -0.25 8.50 10.35
N THR A 29 -1.43 8.90 9.89
CA THR A 29 -1.98 10.22 10.15
C THR A 29 -2.67 10.28 11.51
N SER A 30 -3.04 11.47 11.97
CA SER A 30 -3.78 11.67 13.23
C SER A 30 -5.16 12.27 12.96
N GLY A 31 -6.12 11.99 13.83
CA GLY A 31 -7.49 12.54 13.75
C GLY A 31 -8.56 11.46 13.83
N PRO A 32 -9.83 11.81 13.62
CA PRO A 32 -10.93 10.86 13.65
C PRO A 32 -11.11 10.06 12.35
N LEU A 33 -10.47 10.47 11.27
CA LEU A 33 -10.32 9.75 10.01
C LEU A 33 -8.83 9.65 9.70
N THR A 34 -8.27 8.44 9.68
CA THR A 34 -6.81 8.23 9.64
C THR A 34 -6.41 7.12 8.68
N ILE A 35 -5.23 7.26 8.09
CA ILE A 35 -4.45 6.13 7.60
C ILE A 35 -3.59 5.66 8.76
N ASP A 36 -3.81 4.47 9.27
CA ASP A 36 -3.06 3.95 10.40
C ASP A 36 -1.76 3.27 9.98
N PHE A 37 -1.77 2.64 8.83
CA PHE A 37 -0.65 1.90 8.29
C PHE A 37 -0.68 1.84 6.76
N ALA A 38 0.50 1.83 6.15
CA ALA A 38 0.70 1.49 4.74
C ALA A 38 2.00 0.70 4.57
N SER A 39 1.94 -0.42 3.87
CA SER A 39 3.13 -1.25 3.59
C SER A 39 4.16 -0.50 2.75
N SER A 40 5.44 -0.66 3.09
CA SER A 40 6.55 -0.32 2.22
C SER A 40 6.76 -1.42 1.19
N LEU A 41 6.86 -1.06 -0.08
CA LEU A 41 7.00 -2.02 -1.17
C LEU A 41 8.48 -2.23 -1.51
N ASN A 42 8.99 -3.43 -1.34
CA ASN A 42 10.38 -3.79 -1.64
C ASN A 42 10.41 -4.81 -2.78
N PHE A 43 11.03 -4.44 -3.87
CA PHE A 43 11.14 -5.26 -5.08
C PHE A 43 12.46 -6.06 -5.17
N GLY A 44 13.32 -5.95 -4.16
CA GLY A 44 14.58 -6.69 -4.12
C GLY A 44 15.67 -6.13 -5.05
N ASN A 45 16.74 -6.90 -5.18
CA ASN A 45 17.89 -6.57 -6.02
C ASN A 45 17.86 -7.37 -7.33
N HIS A 46 18.01 -6.69 -8.45
CA HIS A 46 17.91 -7.31 -9.77
C HIS A 46 19.11 -6.94 -10.67
N LYS A 47 19.45 -7.85 -11.57
CA LYS A 47 20.44 -7.58 -12.60
C LYS A 47 19.88 -6.59 -13.62
N ILE A 48 20.72 -5.70 -14.13
CA ILE A 48 20.35 -4.79 -15.23
C ILE A 48 19.96 -5.62 -16.46
N SER A 49 18.81 -5.27 -17.05
CA SER A 49 18.32 -5.83 -18.31
C SER A 49 18.04 -4.71 -19.29
N THR A 50 18.32 -4.94 -20.57
CA THR A 50 17.93 -4.03 -21.67
C THR A 50 16.49 -4.24 -22.13
N LEU A 51 15.86 -5.34 -21.70
CA LEU A 51 14.48 -5.67 -22.00
C LEU A 51 13.54 -5.09 -20.94
N LYS A 52 12.25 -4.97 -21.29
CA LYS A 52 11.19 -4.73 -20.31
C LYS A 52 11.24 -5.83 -19.25
N GLN A 53 11.09 -5.45 -17.99
CA GLN A 53 11.08 -6.36 -16.86
C GLN A 53 9.91 -6.05 -15.94
N GLU A 54 9.41 -7.08 -15.28
CA GLU A 54 8.47 -6.98 -14.17
C GLU A 54 9.06 -7.69 -12.95
N TYR A 55 9.01 -7.02 -11.80
CA TYR A 55 9.56 -7.51 -10.55
C TYR A 55 8.48 -7.51 -9.49
N SER A 56 8.18 -8.66 -8.89
CA SER A 56 7.23 -8.75 -7.78
C SER A 56 7.80 -8.11 -6.51
N ALA A 57 6.96 -7.40 -5.78
CA ALA A 57 7.29 -6.97 -4.44
C ALA A 57 7.29 -8.17 -3.47
N PHE A 58 8.11 -8.08 -2.43
CA PHE A 58 8.00 -9.00 -1.32
C PHE A 58 6.65 -8.81 -0.59
N THR A 59 6.11 -9.89 -0.08
CA THR A 59 4.92 -9.89 0.78
C THR A 59 5.20 -9.17 2.09
N GLN A 60 4.15 -8.61 2.72
CA GLN A 60 4.28 -7.98 4.03
C GLN A 60 4.60 -9.03 5.09
N LYS A 61 5.70 -8.84 5.81
CA LYS A 61 6.02 -9.62 7.00
C LYS A 61 5.44 -8.96 8.24
N TYR A 62 5.01 -9.76 9.19
CA TYR A 62 4.51 -9.27 10.48
C TYR A 62 4.64 -10.33 11.58
N ARG A 63 4.46 -9.90 12.84
CA ARG A 63 4.33 -10.79 13.98
C ARG A 63 2.88 -10.80 14.44
N ASP A 64 2.36 -11.98 14.71
CA ASP A 64 1.04 -12.14 15.32
C ASP A 64 1.08 -11.88 16.84
N ASN A 65 -0.08 -11.90 17.50
CA ASN A 65 -0.20 -11.64 18.95
C ASN A 65 0.58 -12.65 19.83
N ASN A 66 0.97 -13.78 19.27
CA ASN A 66 1.82 -14.78 19.93
C ASN A 66 3.31 -14.62 19.55
N ASN A 67 3.66 -13.48 18.93
CA ASN A 67 5.02 -13.18 18.45
C ASN A 67 5.54 -14.14 17.37
N ASN A 68 4.67 -14.91 16.71
CA ASN A 68 5.08 -15.77 15.59
C ASN A 68 5.25 -14.92 14.33
N LYS A 69 6.28 -15.23 13.54
CA LYS A 69 6.50 -14.63 12.23
C LYS A 69 5.45 -15.13 11.24
N ARG A 70 4.85 -14.21 10.51
CA ARG A 70 3.81 -14.43 9.50
C ARG A 70 4.11 -13.60 8.25
N GLU A 71 3.45 -13.98 7.17
CA GLU A 71 3.45 -13.23 5.91
C GLU A 71 2.01 -13.10 5.39
N GLY A 72 1.76 -12.02 4.66
CA GLY A 72 0.48 -11.75 4.04
C GLY A 72 0.61 -10.71 2.92
N PRO A 73 -0.52 -10.31 2.33
CA PRO A 73 -0.52 -9.27 1.32
C PRO A 73 0.01 -7.94 1.89
N ASN A 74 0.62 -7.12 1.03
CA ASN A 74 0.83 -5.71 1.34
C ASN A 74 -0.52 -5.04 1.50
N PHE A 75 -0.64 -4.05 2.39
CA PHE A 75 -1.93 -3.44 2.71
C PHE A 75 -1.83 -2.01 3.19
N VAL A 76 -2.98 -1.34 3.17
CA VAL A 76 -3.19 -0.04 3.81
C VAL A 76 -4.39 -0.15 4.73
N GLN A 77 -4.26 0.38 5.94
CA GLN A 77 -5.34 0.43 6.91
C GLN A 77 -5.86 1.85 7.09
N VAL A 78 -7.16 1.99 6.99
CA VAL A 78 -7.91 3.23 7.26
C VAL A 78 -8.82 3.01 8.46
N THR A 79 -8.90 4.00 9.35
CA THR A 79 -9.89 4.00 10.44
C THR A 79 -10.71 5.29 10.41
N ASP A 80 -12.03 5.14 10.41
CA ASP A 80 -12.99 6.21 10.57
C ASP A 80 -13.70 6.09 11.93
N SER A 81 -13.34 6.96 12.86
CA SER A 81 -13.96 7.08 14.21
C SER A 81 -14.85 8.31 14.35
N ARG A 82 -15.19 8.99 13.23
CA ARG A 82 -16.08 10.16 13.25
C ARG A 82 -17.45 9.76 13.79
N SER A 83 -18.10 10.70 14.50
CA SER A 83 -19.44 10.49 15.03
C SER A 83 -20.51 10.57 13.93
N GLY A 84 -21.67 9.97 14.18
CA GLY A 84 -22.82 9.99 13.26
C GLY A 84 -22.91 8.77 12.37
N SER A 85 -23.62 8.86 11.26
CA SER A 85 -23.90 7.75 10.32
C SER A 85 -22.79 7.46 9.30
N GLY A 86 -21.62 8.09 9.44
CA GLY A 86 -20.56 8.05 8.43
C GLY A 86 -20.70 9.19 7.40
N GLN A 87 -19.59 9.83 7.07
CA GLN A 87 -19.57 10.93 6.09
C GLN A 87 -19.13 10.44 4.70
N GLY A 88 -18.66 9.19 4.65
CA GLY A 88 -17.93 8.67 3.51
C GLY A 88 -16.48 9.16 3.49
N TRP A 89 -15.65 8.51 2.70
CA TRP A 89 -14.25 8.85 2.48
C TRP A 89 -13.71 8.11 1.25
N ARG A 90 -12.59 8.56 0.74
CA ARG A 90 -11.87 7.83 -0.30
C ARG A 90 -10.37 7.82 -0.03
N LEU A 91 -9.76 6.67 -0.27
CA LEU A 91 -8.33 6.42 -0.20
C LEU A 91 -7.74 6.42 -1.60
N THR A 92 -6.72 7.24 -1.79
CA THR A 92 -6.01 7.33 -3.06
C THR A 92 -4.51 7.17 -2.86
N VAL A 93 -3.81 6.89 -3.96
CA VAL A 93 -2.35 6.81 -4.00
C VAL A 93 -1.79 7.43 -5.28
N SER A 94 -0.64 8.05 -5.17
CA SER A 94 0.18 8.44 -6.32
C SER A 94 1.63 8.02 -6.12
N GLN A 95 2.34 7.79 -7.23
CA GLN A 95 3.74 7.38 -7.25
C GLN A 95 4.60 8.52 -7.80
N GLY A 96 5.68 8.85 -7.08
CA GLY A 96 6.77 9.68 -7.60
C GLY A 96 7.68 8.90 -8.55
N ASN A 97 8.64 9.59 -9.15
CA ASN A 97 9.64 8.91 -9.98
C ASN A 97 10.50 7.96 -9.13
N PHE A 98 10.83 6.80 -9.69
CA PHE A 98 11.92 5.98 -9.17
C PHE A 98 13.25 6.67 -9.46
N GLN A 99 13.95 7.04 -8.40
CA GLN A 99 15.22 7.77 -8.50
C GLN A 99 16.28 7.21 -7.55
N ALA A 100 17.53 7.40 -7.93
CA ALA A 100 18.69 7.07 -7.11
C ALA A 100 19.64 8.28 -7.05
N THR A 101 20.40 8.39 -5.96
CA THR A 101 21.41 9.43 -5.81
C THR A 101 22.48 9.30 -6.88
N ASN A 102 22.80 10.39 -7.54
CA ASN A 102 23.96 10.52 -8.42
C ASN A 102 25.13 11.04 -7.57
N PRO A 103 26.19 10.25 -7.35
CA PRO A 103 27.30 10.68 -6.50
C PRO A 103 28.13 11.81 -7.12
N ASP A 104 28.07 12.02 -8.42
CA ASP A 104 28.79 13.09 -9.11
C ASP A 104 28.03 14.43 -9.10
N ASP A 105 26.70 14.39 -8.95
CA ASP A 105 25.83 15.58 -8.92
C ASP A 105 24.50 15.26 -8.25
N GLU A 106 24.42 15.50 -6.95
CA GLU A 106 23.22 15.21 -6.13
C GLU A 106 21.97 16.01 -6.59
N THR A 107 22.15 17.11 -7.35
CA THR A 107 21.04 17.88 -7.91
C THR A 107 20.41 17.24 -9.13
N LYS A 108 21.05 16.21 -9.69
CA LYS A 108 20.62 15.47 -10.89
C LYS A 108 20.54 13.96 -10.60
N PRO A 109 19.54 13.51 -9.85
CA PRO A 109 19.40 12.10 -9.54
C PRO A 109 19.23 11.25 -10.82
N TYR A 110 19.66 10.01 -10.77
CA TYR A 110 19.33 9.03 -11.80
C TYR A 110 17.86 8.70 -11.75
N ILE A 111 17.14 8.86 -12.86
CA ILE A 111 15.69 8.59 -12.95
C ILE A 111 15.45 7.30 -13.75
N LEU A 112 14.76 6.35 -13.16
CA LEU A 112 14.29 5.15 -13.85
C LEU A 112 12.99 5.48 -14.62
N LYS A 113 13.14 6.09 -15.79
CA LYS A 113 12.04 6.66 -16.57
C LYS A 113 11.00 5.60 -16.95
N GLY A 114 9.73 5.93 -16.71
CA GLY A 114 8.60 5.09 -17.08
C GLY A 114 8.40 3.86 -16.18
N ALA A 115 9.16 3.75 -15.09
CA ALA A 115 8.94 2.69 -14.11
C ALA A 115 7.62 2.92 -13.37
N GLN A 116 6.76 1.91 -13.33
CA GLN A 116 5.40 1.98 -12.79
C GLN A 116 5.12 0.79 -11.86
N ILE A 117 4.46 1.06 -10.75
CA ILE A 117 3.96 0.00 -9.87
C ILE A 117 2.56 -0.37 -10.35
N HIS A 118 2.34 -1.66 -10.52
CA HIS A 118 1.04 -2.24 -10.78
C HIS A 118 0.53 -2.90 -9.48
N LEU A 119 -0.62 -2.45 -9.01
CA LEU A 119 -1.38 -3.07 -7.94
C LEU A 119 -2.45 -3.93 -8.58
N LYS A 120 -2.60 -5.16 -8.13
CA LYS A 120 -3.54 -6.16 -8.68
C LYS A 120 -4.27 -6.85 -7.53
N ASN A 121 -5.43 -7.42 -7.84
CA ASN A 121 -6.20 -8.22 -6.88
C ASN A 121 -6.55 -7.46 -5.60
N GLY A 122 -6.78 -6.15 -5.69
CA GLY A 122 -7.20 -5.33 -4.56
C GLY A 122 -8.40 -5.95 -3.85
N THR A 123 -8.32 -6.12 -2.54
CA THR A 123 -9.34 -6.82 -1.76
C THR A 123 -9.65 -6.03 -0.49
N TYR A 124 -10.94 -5.98 -0.13
CA TYR A 124 -11.40 -5.45 1.14
C TYR A 124 -11.27 -6.48 2.25
N VAL A 125 -10.72 -6.05 3.38
CA VAL A 125 -10.73 -6.81 4.64
C VAL A 125 -11.24 -5.92 5.76
N SER A 126 -12.26 -6.39 6.49
CA SER A 126 -12.74 -5.68 7.68
C SER A 126 -11.78 -5.86 8.85
N GLY A 127 -11.37 -4.77 9.44
CA GLY A 127 -10.48 -4.79 10.60
C GLY A 127 -11.23 -4.87 11.95
N ASN A 128 -12.48 -4.44 12.01
CA ASN A 128 -13.25 -4.43 13.25
C ASN A 128 -14.77 -4.27 12.99
N GLU A 129 -15.46 -5.36 12.70
CA GLU A 129 -16.91 -5.34 12.47
C GLU A 129 -17.75 -5.26 13.76
N ALA A 130 -17.21 -5.72 14.88
CA ALA A 130 -17.98 -5.87 16.12
C ALA A 130 -18.39 -4.53 16.73
N THR A 131 -17.68 -3.45 16.45
CA THR A 131 -17.88 -2.13 17.09
C THR A 131 -18.62 -1.14 16.21
N PHE A 132 -18.55 -1.29 14.89
CA PHE A 132 -19.14 -0.36 13.92
C PHE A 132 -19.74 -1.13 12.74
N ASN A 133 -20.94 -0.71 12.31
CA ASN A 133 -21.52 -1.21 11.07
C ASN A 133 -20.76 -0.58 9.88
N ASN A 134 -19.69 -1.23 9.45
CA ASN A 134 -18.83 -0.72 8.39
C ASN A 134 -19.51 -0.73 7.02
N SER A 135 -20.32 -1.74 6.73
CA SER A 135 -21.10 -1.92 5.49
C SER A 135 -20.29 -1.83 4.19
N LEU A 136 -18.94 -1.86 4.24
CA LEU A 136 -18.13 -1.94 3.04
C LEU A 136 -18.07 -3.37 2.50
N THR A 137 -18.00 -3.48 1.19
CA THR A 137 -17.89 -4.72 0.43
C THR A 137 -16.74 -4.65 -0.57
N GLN A 138 -16.54 -5.68 -1.36
CA GLN A 138 -15.57 -5.68 -2.44
C GLN A 138 -15.90 -4.63 -3.53
N ASP A 139 -17.16 -4.21 -3.67
CA ASP A 139 -17.57 -3.18 -4.65
C ASP A 139 -17.00 -1.78 -4.32
N ASN A 140 -16.57 -1.57 -3.08
CA ASN A 140 -15.92 -0.34 -2.63
C ASN A 140 -14.40 -0.31 -2.90
N VAL A 141 -13.87 -1.31 -3.60
CA VAL A 141 -12.44 -1.49 -3.85
C VAL A 141 -12.14 -1.60 -5.33
N HIS A 142 -11.18 -0.82 -5.80
CA HIS A 142 -10.58 -1.01 -7.11
C HIS A 142 -9.60 -2.18 -7.09
N SER A 143 -9.87 -3.23 -7.87
CA SER A 143 -9.05 -4.44 -7.89
C SER A 143 -7.67 -4.20 -8.49
N ASP A 144 -7.56 -3.25 -9.42
CA ASP A 144 -6.34 -3.01 -10.16
C ASP A 144 -6.06 -1.51 -10.30
N ALA A 145 -4.79 -1.13 -10.16
CA ALA A 145 -4.32 0.23 -10.38
C ALA A 145 -2.90 0.23 -10.95
N ILE A 146 -2.62 1.15 -11.89
CA ILE A 146 -1.28 1.40 -12.42
C ILE A 146 -0.84 2.76 -11.92
N LEU A 147 0.26 2.77 -11.14
CA LEU A 147 0.82 3.98 -10.58
C LEU A 147 1.91 4.55 -11.52
N GLY A 148 2.27 5.81 -11.34
CA GLY A 148 3.30 6.49 -12.16
C GLY A 148 2.72 7.56 -13.09
N GLY A 149 1.43 7.84 -12.95
CA GLY A 149 0.72 8.92 -13.63
C GLY A 149 -0.12 9.72 -12.66
N ALA A 150 -1.40 9.88 -12.96
CA ALA A 150 -2.35 10.55 -12.08
C ALA A 150 -2.57 9.74 -10.78
N GLU A 151 -3.08 10.43 -9.78
CA GLU A 151 -3.55 9.82 -8.54
C GLU A 151 -4.62 8.78 -8.83
N GLN A 152 -4.54 7.63 -8.18
CA GLN A 152 -5.46 6.50 -8.34
C GLN A 152 -6.28 6.31 -7.06
N GLU A 153 -7.59 6.20 -7.20
CA GLU A 153 -8.45 5.75 -6.11
C GLU A 153 -8.34 4.23 -5.96
N LEU A 154 -8.24 3.77 -4.71
CA LEU A 154 -8.13 2.33 -4.41
C LEU A 154 -9.31 1.80 -3.59
N MET A 155 -9.86 2.62 -2.71
CA MET A 155 -10.97 2.24 -1.85
C MET A 155 -11.76 3.48 -1.45
N HIS A 156 -13.08 3.33 -1.33
CA HIS A 156 -13.95 4.40 -0.85
C HIS A 156 -15.04 3.87 0.07
N ALA A 157 -15.65 4.78 0.81
CA ALA A 157 -16.85 4.58 1.57
C ALA A 157 -17.90 5.61 1.17
N ASP A 158 -19.10 5.17 0.86
CA ASP A 158 -20.24 6.04 0.61
C ASP A 158 -20.72 6.72 1.89
N LYS A 159 -21.51 7.78 1.73
CA LYS A 159 -22.16 8.43 2.86
C LYS A 159 -23.05 7.43 3.59
N GLY A 160 -22.84 7.32 4.89
CA GLY A 160 -23.55 6.35 5.74
C GLY A 160 -22.81 5.05 5.98
N THR A 161 -21.63 4.87 5.35
CA THR A 161 -20.82 3.66 5.46
C THR A 161 -19.38 3.96 5.90
N GLY A 162 -18.55 2.95 6.02
CA GLY A 162 -17.09 3.05 6.18
C GLY A 162 -16.61 3.43 7.58
N ARG A 163 -17.48 3.40 8.62
CA ARG A 163 -17.03 3.60 9.99
C ARG A 163 -16.30 2.37 10.53
N GLY A 164 -15.29 2.62 11.36
CA GLY A 164 -14.43 1.58 11.91
C GLY A 164 -13.17 1.37 11.08
N THR A 165 -12.59 0.19 11.15
CA THR A 165 -11.31 -0.13 10.52
C THR A 165 -11.52 -0.92 9.23
N SER A 166 -10.94 -0.43 8.14
CA SER A 166 -11.00 -1.01 6.80
C SER A 166 -9.58 -1.19 6.26
N LEU A 167 -9.31 -2.34 5.65
CA LEU A 167 -8.04 -2.61 4.99
C LEU A 167 -8.27 -2.73 3.48
N TYR A 168 -7.46 -2.02 2.72
CA TYR A 168 -7.20 -2.32 1.32
C TYR A 168 -5.99 -3.26 1.28
N THR A 169 -6.18 -4.51 0.90
CA THR A 169 -5.10 -5.47 0.74
C THR A 169 -4.76 -5.66 -0.74
N MET A 170 -3.48 -5.72 -1.06
CA MET A 170 -2.96 -5.96 -2.41
C MET A 170 -2.85 -7.46 -2.61
N GLY A 171 -3.98 -8.09 -2.93
CA GLY A 171 -4.17 -9.53 -3.00
C GLY A 171 -4.67 -10.16 -1.72
N THR A 172 -4.73 -11.48 -1.76
CA THR A 172 -5.05 -12.37 -0.65
C THR A 172 -3.82 -13.18 -0.26
N LYS A 173 -3.92 -14.05 0.75
CA LYS A 173 -2.84 -14.94 1.14
C LYS A 173 -2.34 -15.81 -0.02
N GLU A 174 -3.22 -16.18 -0.94
CA GLU A 174 -2.95 -17.11 -2.04
C GLU A 174 -2.21 -16.44 -3.20
N ASN A 175 -2.41 -15.14 -3.43
CA ASN A 175 -1.88 -14.41 -4.59
C ASN A 175 -1.06 -13.17 -4.24
N ALA A 176 -0.77 -12.91 -2.97
CA ALA A 176 -0.04 -11.73 -2.52
C ALA A 176 1.30 -11.51 -3.24
N ALA A 177 2.03 -12.60 -3.54
CA ALA A 177 3.34 -12.54 -4.19
C ALA A 177 3.27 -12.05 -5.66
N GLU A 178 2.09 -12.03 -6.27
CA GLU A 178 1.87 -11.62 -7.66
C GLU A 178 1.08 -10.31 -7.76
N SER A 179 0.58 -9.81 -6.62
CA SER A 179 -0.38 -8.71 -6.60
C SER A 179 0.26 -7.32 -6.64
N VAL A 180 1.57 -7.23 -6.40
CA VAL A 180 2.31 -5.96 -6.55
C VAL A 180 3.52 -6.19 -7.42
N THR A 181 3.59 -5.52 -8.57
CA THR A 181 4.73 -5.63 -9.47
C THR A 181 5.27 -4.25 -9.85
N LEU A 182 6.58 -4.16 -10.05
CA LEU A 182 7.26 -3.01 -10.63
C LEU A 182 7.57 -3.32 -12.08
N GLU A 183 6.94 -2.62 -13.00
CA GLU A 183 7.28 -2.63 -14.41
C GLU A 183 8.42 -1.64 -14.69
N VAL A 184 9.48 -2.11 -15.33
CA VAL A 184 10.60 -1.27 -15.81
C VAL A 184 10.70 -1.40 -17.32
N PRO A 185 10.45 -0.32 -18.10
CA PRO A 185 10.49 -0.35 -19.55
C PRO A 185 11.86 -0.71 -20.12
N ALA A 186 11.88 -1.28 -21.33
CA ALA A 186 13.10 -1.60 -22.06
C ALA A 186 14.00 -0.37 -22.26
N GLY A 187 13.43 0.79 -22.57
CA GLY A 187 14.18 2.03 -22.82
C GLY A 187 14.60 2.80 -21.56
N ALA A 188 14.31 2.31 -20.35
CA ALA A 188 14.74 2.98 -19.15
C ALA A 188 16.27 2.91 -18.99
N GLU A 189 16.88 4.07 -18.78
CA GLU A 189 18.30 4.14 -18.45
C GLU A 189 18.52 3.61 -17.02
N LYS A 190 19.41 2.64 -16.88
CA LYS A 190 19.67 1.93 -15.61
C LYS A 190 21.14 2.08 -15.25
N VAL A 191 21.40 2.61 -14.06
CA VAL A 191 22.74 2.72 -13.50
C VAL A 191 22.98 1.54 -12.56
N LYS A 192 24.19 0.97 -12.66
CA LYS A 192 24.60 -0.19 -11.85
C LYS A 192 24.95 0.23 -10.42
N ASP A 193 24.74 -0.68 -9.49
CA ASP A 193 25.16 -0.55 -8.08
C ASP A 193 24.54 0.68 -7.36
N VAL A 194 23.34 1.08 -7.76
CA VAL A 194 22.54 2.12 -7.08
C VAL A 194 21.20 1.58 -6.61
N ASN A 195 20.65 2.17 -5.56
CA ASN A 195 19.32 1.86 -5.05
C ASN A 195 18.31 2.87 -5.57
N TYR A 196 17.38 2.43 -6.42
CA TYR A 196 16.25 3.24 -6.86
C TYR A 196 15.12 3.17 -5.85
N SER A 197 14.59 4.32 -5.48
CA SER A 197 13.40 4.44 -4.63
C SER A 197 12.39 5.42 -5.22
N ALA A 198 11.13 5.24 -4.88
CA ALA A 198 10.05 6.17 -5.20
C ALA A 198 9.19 6.41 -3.97
N THR A 199 8.71 7.65 -3.81
CA THR A 199 7.74 7.97 -2.78
C THR A 199 6.34 7.59 -3.26
N LEU A 200 5.61 6.81 -2.46
CA LEU A 200 4.17 6.65 -2.58
C LEU A 200 3.50 7.68 -1.67
N THR A 201 2.65 8.51 -2.24
CA THR A 201 1.86 9.50 -1.49
C THR A 201 0.44 8.97 -1.35
N TRP A 202 0.09 8.58 -0.14
CA TRP A 202 -1.25 8.16 0.24
C TRP A 202 -2.06 9.38 0.69
N LYS A 203 -3.30 9.49 0.23
CA LYS A 203 -4.22 10.54 0.66
C LYS A 203 -5.56 9.93 1.05
N LEU A 204 -6.12 10.48 2.11
CA LEU A 204 -7.45 10.14 2.60
C LEU A 204 -8.31 11.39 2.57
N TYR A 205 -9.33 11.37 1.72
CA TYR A 205 -10.26 12.48 1.56
C TYR A 205 -11.50 12.27 2.44
N ASP A 206 -11.89 13.32 3.12
CA ASP A 206 -13.11 13.38 3.95
C ASP A 206 -14.33 13.68 3.07
N ALA A 207 -14.56 12.83 2.09
CA ALA A 207 -15.73 12.89 1.21
C ALA A 207 -15.81 11.57 0.42
N PRO A 208 -17.03 11.09 0.09
CA PRO A 208 -17.18 9.96 -0.83
C PRO A 208 -16.68 10.32 -2.24
N SER A 209 -16.57 9.33 -3.12
CA SER A 209 -16.37 9.54 -4.55
C SER A 209 -17.53 10.34 -5.14
N GLU A 210 -17.24 11.23 -6.10
CA GLU A 210 -18.29 11.92 -6.88
C GLU A 210 -18.87 10.99 -7.94
#